data_fcc100ff597694d3dde50fa4dd08e56e
#
_entry.id   fcc100ff597694d3dde50fa4dd08e56e
#
_cell.length_a   1.000
_cell.length_b   1.000
_cell.length_c   1.000
_cell.angle_alpha   90.00
_cell.angle_beta   90.00
_cell.angle_gamma   90.00
#
_symmetry.space_group_name_H-M   'P 1'
#
loop_
_entity.id
_entity.type
_entity.pdbx_description
1 polymer ?
#
loop_
_entity_poly.entity_id
_entity_poly.type
_entity_poly.pdbx_seq_one_letter_code
_entity_poly.pdbx_strand_id
1 'polypeptide(L)'
;MTDSATYENLIRKISNKCEYWKEHLSEATEAAVGLVVPDFFKLLGINQENIYPQYPCSKGKKVDFAARIESFPDSPEFALKPNEPDILIEVKKPTVNFSDKNKKGYASTVKQLQGYLREQKCKSVGYGIILNGIEIQLFRKHGMTSYPISPILFLEKKSIKSTISYLTDKIQTSKKARGTILTVWNNKGGVGKSTIAQSLGILLSEKQLYGKGRKNKILIIDYD
;
A
#
# COMPACT_ATOMS: atom_id res chain seq x y z
N MET A 1 -8.21 18.68 -3.16
CA MET A 1 -8.00 18.06 -4.49
C MET A 1 -6.96 18.87 -5.22
N THR A 2 -5.95 18.22 -5.81
CA THR A 2 -4.95 18.89 -6.66
C THR A 2 -5.70 19.45 -7.87
N ASP A 3 -5.50 20.72 -8.22
CA ASP A 3 -6.12 21.29 -9.42
C ASP A 3 -5.64 20.58 -10.69
N SER A 4 -6.45 20.62 -11.75
CA SER A 4 -6.18 19.87 -12.99
C SER A 4 -4.85 20.24 -13.63
N ALA A 5 -4.45 21.53 -13.58
CA ALA A 5 -3.21 22.00 -14.18
C ALA A 5 -1.98 21.48 -13.41
N THR A 6 -2.05 21.50 -12.08
CA THR A 6 -1.01 20.94 -11.21
C THR A 6 -0.90 19.42 -11.40
N TYR A 7 -2.01 18.70 -11.53
CA TYR A 7 -2.01 17.26 -11.77
C TYR A 7 -1.31 16.91 -13.09
N GLU A 8 -1.66 17.57 -14.19
CA GLU A 8 -1.03 17.35 -15.50
C GLU A 8 0.46 17.69 -15.50
N ASN A 9 0.85 18.73 -14.78
CA ASN A 9 2.26 19.11 -14.65
C ASN A 9 3.08 18.05 -13.89
N LEU A 10 2.53 17.49 -12.81
CA LEU A 10 3.17 16.41 -12.07
C LEU A 10 3.32 15.14 -12.92
N ILE A 11 2.28 14.76 -13.67
CA ILE A 11 2.33 13.66 -14.63
C ILE A 11 3.45 13.84 -15.63
N ARG A 12 3.52 15.01 -16.26
CA ARG A 12 4.57 15.35 -17.23
C ARG A 12 5.96 15.30 -16.61
N LYS A 13 6.14 15.84 -15.40
CA LYS A 13 7.41 15.83 -14.68
C LYS A 13 7.91 14.43 -14.40
N ILE A 14 7.04 13.55 -13.87
CA ILE A 14 7.41 12.16 -13.52
C ILE A 14 7.67 11.35 -14.79
N SER A 15 6.81 11.44 -15.79
CA SER A 15 6.99 10.69 -17.03
C SER A 15 8.25 11.08 -17.80
N ASN A 16 8.59 12.37 -17.87
CA ASN A 16 9.83 12.82 -18.50
C ASN A 16 11.07 12.28 -17.78
N LYS A 17 11.04 12.23 -16.43
CA LYS A 17 12.13 11.60 -15.67
C LYS A 17 12.21 10.09 -15.91
N CYS A 18 11.07 9.41 -15.98
CA CYS A 18 11.01 8.00 -16.30
C CYS A 18 11.65 7.70 -17.67
N GLU A 19 11.28 8.48 -18.72
CA GLU A 19 11.85 8.32 -20.06
C GLU A 19 13.37 8.58 -20.05
N TYR A 20 13.81 9.65 -19.38
CA TYR A 20 15.24 9.93 -19.22
C TYR A 20 15.99 8.78 -18.57
N TRP A 21 15.47 8.20 -17.48
CA TRP A 21 16.12 7.08 -16.79
C TRP A 21 16.13 5.79 -17.59
N LYS A 22 15.18 5.58 -18.51
CA LYS A 22 15.22 4.44 -19.43
C LYS A 22 16.39 4.52 -20.39
N GLU A 23 16.69 5.71 -20.88
CA GLU A 23 17.80 5.96 -21.80
C GLU A 23 19.15 6.01 -21.06
N HIS A 24 19.16 6.42 -19.78
CA HIS A 24 20.36 6.67 -18.97
C HIS A 24 20.36 5.87 -17.66
N LEU A 25 20.15 4.56 -17.75
CA LEU A 25 19.96 3.69 -16.57
C LEU A 25 21.13 3.77 -15.56
N SER A 26 22.37 3.93 -16.03
CA SER A 26 23.56 3.99 -15.18
C SER A 26 23.71 5.29 -14.38
N GLU A 27 23.06 6.36 -14.82
CA GLU A 27 23.14 7.69 -14.19
C GLU A 27 22.14 7.87 -13.06
N ALA A 28 21.06 7.08 -13.04
CA ALA A 28 20.00 7.20 -12.06
C ALA A 28 20.34 6.47 -10.75
N THR A 29 20.39 7.22 -9.67
CA THR A 29 20.59 6.71 -8.31
C THR A 29 19.28 6.51 -7.59
N GLU A 30 19.26 5.73 -6.49
CA GLU A 30 18.09 5.63 -5.62
C GLU A 30 17.66 7.00 -5.08
N ALA A 31 18.63 7.86 -4.74
CA ALA A 31 18.36 9.22 -4.28
C ALA A 31 17.63 10.05 -5.35
N ALA A 32 18.05 9.96 -6.63
CA ALA A 32 17.40 10.66 -7.72
C ALA A 32 15.94 10.18 -7.92
N VAL A 33 15.69 8.88 -7.82
CA VAL A 33 14.33 8.31 -7.83
C VAL A 33 13.54 8.79 -6.61
N GLY A 34 14.15 8.83 -5.44
CA GLY A 34 13.53 9.32 -4.20
C GLY A 34 12.99 10.75 -4.32
N LEU A 35 13.63 11.62 -5.11
CA LEU A 35 13.16 12.99 -5.33
C LEU A 35 11.80 13.12 -6.04
N VAL A 36 11.34 12.09 -6.75
CA VAL A 36 10.02 12.10 -7.39
C VAL A 36 8.92 11.46 -6.53
N VAL A 37 9.28 10.81 -5.44
CA VAL A 37 8.32 10.13 -4.56
C VAL A 37 7.28 11.08 -3.96
N PRO A 38 7.62 12.28 -3.46
CA PRO A 38 6.62 13.23 -3.00
C PRO A 38 5.61 13.65 -4.08
N ASP A 39 6.09 13.89 -5.30
CA ASP A 39 5.23 14.21 -6.44
C ASP A 39 4.30 13.03 -6.79
N PHE A 40 4.82 11.81 -6.75
CA PHE A 40 4.05 10.59 -6.95
C PHE A 40 2.96 10.43 -5.88
N PHE A 41 3.28 10.63 -4.60
CA PHE A 41 2.28 10.59 -3.53
C PHE A 41 1.18 11.64 -3.73
N LYS A 42 1.55 12.83 -4.20
CA LYS A 42 0.59 13.89 -4.50
C LYS A 42 -0.38 13.48 -5.62
N LEU A 43 0.08 12.73 -6.62
CA LEU A 43 -0.80 12.13 -7.64
C LEU A 43 -1.74 11.07 -7.07
N LEU A 44 -1.36 10.37 -6.00
CA LEU A 44 -2.23 9.45 -5.26
C LEU A 44 -3.20 10.16 -4.29
N GLY A 45 -3.18 11.49 -4.24
CA GLY A 45 -4.00 12.30 -3.34
C GLY A 45 -3.46 12.39 -1.91
N ILE A 46 -2.17 12.13 -1.71
CA ILE A 46 -1.51 12.22 -0.40
C ILE A 46 -0.69 13.52 -0.35
N ASN A 47 -1.00 14.36 0.61
CA ASN A 47 -0.33 15.64 0.79
C ASN A 47 1.08 15.48 1.36
N GLN A 48 1.92 16.52 1.17
CA GLN A 48 3.33 16.47 1.58
C GLN A 48 3.51 16.36 3.10
N GLU A 49 2.64 16.99 3.89
CA GLU A 49 2.63 16.89 5.36
C GLU A 49 2.35 15.47 5.87
N ASN A 50 1.85 14.59 5.01
CA ASN A 50 1.58 13.18 5.31
C ASN A 50 2.68 12.23 4.82
N ILE A 51 3.85 12.75 4.42
CA ILE A 51 4.97 11.97 3.90
C ILE A 51 6.17 12.11 4.83
N TYR A 52 6.77 11.00 5.21
CA TYR A 52 7.99 10.96 6.01
C TYR A 52 9.10 10.18 5.30
N PRO A 53 10.22 10.82 4.94
CA PRO A 53 11.36 10.14 4.35
C PRO A 53 12.16 9.41 5.43
N GLN A 54 12.84 8.32 5.07
CA GLN A 54 13.70 7.53 5.95
C GLN A 54 13.01 7.10 7.25
N TYR A 55 11.77 6.59 7.12
CA TYR A 55 10.94 6.21 8.27
C TYR A 55 11.57 5.06 9.08
N PRO A 56 11.76 5.22 10.40
CA PRO A 56 12.40 4.22 11.24
C PRO A 56 11.42 3.09 11.59
N CYS A 57 11.45 1.99 10.86
CA CYS A 57 10.61 0.81 11.10
C CYS A 57 10.99 0.07 12.39
N SER A 58 12.31 -0.05 12.66
CA SER A 58 12.87 -0.63 13.88
C SER A 58 14.29 -0.11 14.12
N LYS A 59 14.94 -0.56 15.21
CA LYS A 59 16.32 -0.15 15.53
C LYS A 59 17.26 -0.50 14.37
N GLY A 60 17.84 0.52 13.74
CA GLY A 60 18.77 0.39 12.62
C GLY A 60 18.14 0.10 11.26
N LYS A 61 16.80 -0.03 11.15
CA LYS A 61 16.12 -0.26 9.88
C LYS A 61 15.22 0.91 9.52
N LYS A 62 15.42 1.47 8.35
CA LYS A 62 14.63 2.56 7.80
C LYS A 62 14.11 2.15 6.42
N VAL A 63 12.84 2.44 6.15
CA VAL A 63 12.28 2.38 4.80
C VAL A 63 12.41 3.76 4.16
N ASP A 64 12.54 3.82 2.85
CA ASP A 64 12.81 5.08 2.16
C ASP A 64 11.72 6.12 2.41
N PHE A 65 10.44 5.73 2.33
CA PHE A 65 9.32 6.61 2.64
C PHE A 65 8.21 5.87 3.36
N ALA A 66 7.54 6.60 4.25
CA ALA A 66 6.26 6.23 4.82
C ALA A 66 5.25 7.35 4.59
N ALA A 67 3.98 7.01 4.46
CA ALA A 67 2.93 8.00 4.31
C ALA A 67 1.65 7.59 5.03
N ARG A 68 0.86 8.61 5.38
CA ARG A 68 -0.50 8.48 5.87
C ARG A 68 -1.46 8.93 4.77
N ILE A 69 -2.51 8.14 4.51
CA ILE A 69 -3.44 8.43 3.42
C ILE A 69 -4.45 9.52 3.82
N GLU A 70 -4.83 9.58 5.09
CA GLU A 70 -5.78 10.58 5.61
C GLU A 70 -5.12 11.45 6.66
N SER A 71 -5.35 12.77 6.57
CA SER A 71 -5.05 13.70 7.64
C SER A 71 -6.17 13.62 8.67
N PHE A 72 -5.83 13.49 9.95
CA PHE A 72 -6.80 13.62 11.03
C PHE A 72 -6.75 15.06 11.53
N PRO A 73 -7.89 15.80 11.60
CA PRO A 73 -7.91 17.22 11.97
C PRO A 73 -7.21 17.53 13.30
N ASP A 74 -7.30 16.60 14.26
CA ASP A 74 -6.73 16.75 15.61
C ASP A 74 -5.39 16.04 15.81
N SER A 75 -4.79 15.52 14.74
CA SER A 75 -3.52 14.80 14.80
C SER A 75 -2.37 15.72 14.35
N PRO A 76 -1.22 15.72 15.05
CA PRO A 76 -0.06 16.43 14.56
C PRO A 76 0.31 15.96 13.16
N GLU A 77 0.84 16.87 12.34
CA GLU A 77 1.33 16.54 11.01
C GLU A 77 2.21 15.29 11.05
N PHE A 78 1.93 14.34 10.16
CA PHE A 78 2.68 13.08 10.13
C PHE A 78 4.17 13.31 9.89
N ALA A 79 4.54 14.32 9.11
CA ALA A 79 5.91 14.70 8.86
C ALA A 79 6.66 15.16 10.12
N LEU A 80 5.95 15.73 11.11
CA LEU A 80 6.56 16.19 12.37
C LEU A 80 6.62 15.09 13.43
N LYS A 81 5.58 14.26 13.50
CA LYS A 81 5.48 13.16 14.46
C LYS A 81 5.01 11.88 13.77
N PRO A 82 5.92 11.17 13.08
CA PRO A 82 5.56 10.01 12.29
C PRO A 82 5.17 8.83 13.19
N ASN A 83 3.90 8.48 13.15
CA ASN A 83 3.34 7.30 13.81
C ASN A 83 2.25 6.70 12.94
N GLU A 84 2.04 5.39 13.04
CA GLU A 84 0.96 4.69 12.37
C GLU A 84 0.83 5.00 10.85
N PRO A 85 1.88 4.77 10.05
CA PRO A 85 1.80 4.95 8.61
C PRO A 85 0.81 3.97 7.97
N ASP A 86 0.19 4.38 6.87
CA ASP A 86 -0.70 3.53 6.06
C ASP A 86 0.05 2.84 4.92
N ILE A 87 1.08 3.50 4.38
CA ILE A 87 1.86 3.05 3.21
C ILE A 87 3.36 3.15 3.51
N LEU A 88 4.11 2.13 3.08
CA LEU A 88 5.58 2.19 2.97
C LEU A 88 5.98 2.15 1.50
N ILE A 89 7.02 2.90 1.12
CA ILE A 89 7.67 2.79 -0.20
C ILE A 89 9.14 2.43 -0.02
N GLU A 90 9.54 1.39 -0.71
CA GLU A 90 10.93 1.01 -0.92
C GLU A 90 11.35 1.43 -2.32
N VAL A 91 12.39 2.24 -2.41
CA VAL A 91 12.94 2.78 -3.65
C VAL A 91 14.16 1.97 -4.07
N LYS A 92 14.32 1.78 -5.37
CA LYS A 92 15.50 1.20 -5.99
C LYS A 92 15.94 2.03 -7.18
N LYS A 93 17.19 1.90 -7.56
CA LYS A 93 17.68 2.49 -8.81
C LYS A 93 17.06 1.80 -10.03
N PRO A 94 16.92 2.46 -11.17
CA PRO A 94 16.29 1.91 -12.38
C PRO A 94 16.96 0.65 -12.95
N THR A 95 18.23 0.43 -12.65
CA THR A 95 18.94 -0.81 -13.05
C THR A 95 18.42 -2.07 -12.35
N VAL A 96 17.64 -1.94 -11.27
CA VAL A 96 16.95 -3.05 -10.61
C VAL A 96 15.62 -3.29 -11.32
N ASN A 97 15.63 -4.16 -12.32
CA ASN A 97 14.45 -4.49 -13.13
C ASN A 97 13.48 -5.38 -12.35
N PHE A 98 12.23 -4.93 -12.17
CA PHE A 98 11.21 -5.69 -11.48
C PHE A 98 10.46 -6.66 -12.41
N SER A 99 10.37 -6.35 -13.70
CA SER A 99 9.72 -7.20 -14.70
C SER A 99 10.45 -8.52 -14.90
N ASP A 100 11.75 -8.55 -14.66
CA ASP A 100 12.54 -9.78 -14.67
C ASP A 100 12.54 -10.44 -13.29
N LYS A 101 11.47 -11.21 -13.00
CA LYS A 101 11.29 -11.92 -11.73
C LYS A 101 12.37 -12.95 -11.43
N ASN A 102 13.13 -13.39 -12.42
CA ASN A 102 14.22 -14.35 -12.26
C ASN A 102 15.50 -13.68 -11.74
N LYS A 103 15.60 -12.35 -11.85
CA LYS A 103 16.74 -11.61 -11.30
C LYS A 103 16.60 -11.42 -9.79
N LYS A 104 17.72 -11.58 -9.09
CA LYS A 104 17.82 -11.42 -7.63
C LYS A 104 17.32 -10.05 -7.13
N GLY A 105 17.36 -8.99 -7.97
CA GLY A 105 16.98 -7.63 -7.62
C GLY A 105 15.52 -7.49 -7.17
N TYR A 106 14.58 -8.03 -7.96
CA TYR A 106 13.15 -8.01 -7.61
C TYR A 106 12.88 -8.77 -6.30
N ALA A 107 13.35 -10.02 -6.21
CA ALA A 107 13.10 -10.86 -5.04
C ALA A 107 13.70 -10.26 -3.76
N SER A 108 14.89 -9.65 -3.82
CA SER A 108 15.52 -8.99 -2.67
C SER A 108 14.76 -7.75 -2.25
N THR A 109 14.27 -6.93 -3.20
CA THR A 109 13.47 -5.73 -2.91
C THR A 109 12.14 -6.11 -2.24
N VAL A 110 11.44 -7.12 -2.76
CA VAL A 110 10.20 -7.63 -2.16
C VAL A 110 10.47 -8.16 -0.74
N LYS A 111 11.52 -8.94 -0.54
CA LYS A 111 11.90 -9.45 0.78
C LYS A 111 12.22 -8.31 1.77
N GLN A 112 12.88 -7.27 1.32
CA GLN A 112 13.20 -6.07 2.11
C GLN A 112 11.93 -5.35 2.54
N LEU A 113 11.03 -5.04 1.60
CA LEU A 113 9.73 -4.43 1.90
C LEU A 113 8.91 -5.29 2.88
N GLN A 114 8.84 -6.60 2.66
CA GLN A 114 8.16 -7.53 3.56
C GLN A 114 8.76 -7.54 4.96
N GLY A 115 10.08 -7.39 5.07
CA GLY A 115 10.78 -7.24 6.34
C GLY A 115 10.31 -6.01 7.12
N TYR A 116 10.21 -4.85 6.45
CA TYR A 116 9.70 -3.62 7.08
C TYR A 116 8.23 -3.73 7.49
N LEU A 117 7.39 -4.32 6.63
CA LEU A 117 5.96 -4.48 6.90
C LEU A 117 5.67 -5.35 8.15
N ARG A 118 6.61 -6.24 8.53
CA ARG A 118 6.48 -7.08 9.73
C ARG A 118 6.92 -6.39 11.02
N GLU A 119 7.62 -5.26 10.93
CA GLU A 119 8.14 -4.57 12.11
C GLU A 119 7.02 -3.98 12.96
N GLN A 120 7.26 -3.89 14.28
CA GLN A 120 6.27 -3.48 15.27
C GLN A 120 5.70 -2.08 14.99
N LYS A 121 6.56 -1.12 14.59
CA LYS A 121 6.13 0.24 14.25
C LYS A 121 5.31 0.34 12.97
N CYS A 122 5.27 -0.73 12.19
CA CYS A 122 4.55 -0.82 10.92
C CYS A 122 3.27 -1.67 11.04
N LYS A 123 2.73 -1.87 12.24
CA LYS A 123 1.50 -2.66 12.45
C LYS A 123 0.30 -2.09 11.72
N SER A 124 0.14 -0.77 11.73
CA SER A 124 -0.96 -0.04 11.07
C SER A 124 -0.87 -0.08 9.55
N VAL A 125 0.35 -0.29 9.00
CA VAL A 125 0.60 -0.28 7.56
C VAL A 125 -0.28 -1.30 6.85
N GLY A 126 -1.06 -0.82 5.90
CA GLY A 126 -1.92 -1.64 5.05
C GLY A 126 -1.31 -1.94 3.68
N TYR A 127 -0.39 -1.10 3.23
CA TYR A 127 0.16 -1.17 1.88
C TYR A 127 1.68 -1.02 1.86
N GLY A 128 2.30 -1.67 0.90
CA GLY A 128 3.68 -1.47 0.53
C GLY A 128 3.80 -1.19 -0.96
N ILE A 129 4.75 -0.38 -1.35
CA ILE A 129 5.07 -0.08 -2.75
C ILE A 129 6.55 -0.31 -2.96
N ILE A 130 6.92 -0.96 -4.07
CA ILE A 130 8.28 -0.93 -4.58
C ILE A 130 8.31 -0.06 -5.84
N LEU A 131 9.33 0.78 -5.95
CA LEU A 131 9.48 1.77 -7.01
C LEU A 131 10.94 1.87 -7.44
N ASN A 132 11.21 1.81 -8.76
CA ASN A 132 12.56 2.03 -9.29
C ASN A 132 12.65 3.24 -10.25
N GLY A 133 11.60 4.06 -10.30
CA GLY A 133 11.51 5.23 -11.19
C GLY A 133 10.94 4.92 -12.57
N ILE A 134 10.96 3.67 -13.01
CA ILE A 134 10.39 3.18 -14.28
C ILE A 134 9.20 2.26 -14.00
N GLU A 135 9.37 1.37 -13.03
CA GLU A 135 8.44 0.32 -12.67
C GLU A 135 7.95 0.52 -11.24
N ILE A 136 6.71 0.13 -11.00
CA ILE A 136 6.06 0.21 -9.69
C ILE A 136 5.18 -1.00 -9.46
N GLN A 137 5.11 -1.47 -8.21
CA GLN A 137 4.20 -2.52 -7.80
C GLN A 137 3.63 -2.27 -6.42
N LEU A 138 2.33 -2.49 -6.27
CA LEU A 138 1.58 -2.33 -5.02
C LEU A 138 1.38 -3.68 -4.33
N PHE A 139 1.63 -3.68 -3.03
CA PHE A 139 1.43 -4.82 -2.13
C PHE A 139 0.37 -4.50 -1.10
N ARG A 140 -0.39 -5.51 -0.71
CA ARG A 140 -1.30 -5.48 0.44
C ARG A 140 -0.70 -6.26 1.59
N LYS A 141 -0.75 -5.68 2.78
CA LYS A 141 -0.43 -6.38 4.02
C LYS A 141 -1.71 -6.92 4.64
N HIS A 142 -1.67 -8.17 5.08
CA HIS A 142 -2.70 -8.80 5.88
C HIS A 142 -2.03 -9.60 7.03
N GLY A 143 -2.17 -9.12 8.25
CA GLY A 143 -1.47 -9.67 9.39
C GLY A 143 0.05 -9.60 9.22
N MET A 144 0.72 -10.74 9.28
CA MET A 144 2.19 -10.87 9.12
C MET A 144 2.62 -11.15 7.67
N THR A 145 1.67 -11.31 6.76
CA THR A 145 1.94 -11.59 5.34
C THR A 145 1.70 -10.36 4.49
N SER A 146 2.39 -10.29 3.35
CA SER A 146 2.10 -9.31 2.31
C SER A 146 2.26 -9.94 0.94
N TYR A 147 1.42 -9.52 0.01
CA TYR A 147 1.36 -10.06 -1.34
C TYR A 147 1.07 -8.95 -2.35
N PRO A 148 1.53 -9.09 -3.60
CA PRO A 148 1.25 -8.10 -4.63
C PRO A 148 -0.24 -8.11 -4.98
N ILE A 149 -0.85 -6.93 -5.06
CA ILE A 149 -2.24 -6.73 -5.50
C ILE A 149 -2.31 -5.98 -6.83
N SER A 150 -1.17 -5.63 -7.40
CA SER A 150 -1.04 -5.15 -8.76
C SER A 150 -0.06 -6.02 -9.56
N PRO A 151 -0.18 -6.04 -10.90
CA PRO A 151 0.97 -6.40 -11.73
C PRO A 151 2.08 -5.37 -11.53
N ILE A 152 3.24 -5.60 -12.15
CA ILE A 152 4.24 -4.56 -12.32
C ILE A 152 3.70 -3.59 -13.36
N LEU A 153 3.65 -2.32 -12.98
CA LEU A 153 3.11 -1.22 -13.78
C LEU A 153 4.27 -0.27 -14.17
N PHE A 154 4.07 0.50 -15.23
CA PHE A 154 5.08 1.41 -15.76
C PHE A 154 4.66 2.88 -15.59
N LEU A 155 5.66 3.74 -15.32
CA LEU A 155 5.48 5.20 -15.17
C LEU A 155 5.78 5.96 -16.46
N GLU A 156 5.60 5.30 -17.59
CA GLU A 156 5.80 5.87 -18.92
C GLU A 156 4.71 6.88 -19.28
N LYS A 157 5.04 7.80 -20.20
CA LYS A 157 4.11 8.83 -20.68
C LYS A 157 2.76 8.26 -21.16
N LYS A 158 2.79 7.07 -21.77
CA LYS A 158 1.58 6.40 -22.29
C LYS A 158 0.73 5.77 -21.19
N SER A 159 1.32 5.34 -20.08
CA SER A 159 0.66 4.51 -19.04
C SER A 159 0.52 5.19 -17.69
N ILE A 160 1.25 6.27 -17.40
CA ILE A 160 1.30 6.86 -16.06
C ILE A 160 -0.08 7.25 -15.52
N LYS A 161 -0.97 7.83 -16.35
CA LYS A 161 -2.32 8.20 -15.91
C LYS A 161 -3.15 6.99 -15.50
N SER A 162 -3.14 5.95 -16.32
CA SER A 162 -3.84 4.69 -16.00
C SER A 162 -3.21 3.98 -14.80
N THR A 163 -1.88 4.02 -14.66
CA THR A 163 -1.15 3.49 -13.51
C THR A 163 -1.57 4.19 -12.21
N ILE A 164 -1.58 5.52 -12.18
CA ILE A 164 -2.00 6.29 -11.00
C ILE A 164 -3.47 6.01 -10.66
N SER A 165 -4.36 6.06 -11.66
CA SER A 165 -5.79 5.77 -11.45
C SER A 165 -6.01 4.37 -10.87
N TYR A 166 -5.32 3.37 -11.43
CA TYR A 166 -5.39 1.99 -10.96
C TYR A 166 -4.92 1.84 -9.50
N LEU A 167 -3.77 2.45 -9.14
CA LEU A 167 -3.22 2.39 -7.79
C LEU A 167 -4.14 3.09 -6.79
N THR A 168 -4.65 4.27 -7.15
CA THR A 168 -5.58 5.04 -6.32
C THR A 168 -6.87 4.24 -6.05
N ASP A 169 -7.45 3.64 -7.09
CA ASP A 169 -8.64 2.79 -6.94
C ASP A 169 -8.37 1.60 -6.00
N LYS A 170 -7.25 0.88 -6.21
CA LYS A 170 -6.88 -0.25 -5.35
C LYS A 170 -6.70 0.15 -3.89
N ILE A 171 -6.05 1.26 -3.62
CA ILE A 171 -5.82 1.77 -2.27
C ILE A 171 -7.17 2.17 -1.63
N GLN A 172 -8.03 2.89 -2.34
CA GLN A 172 -9.32 3.34 -1.83
C GLN A 172 -10.32 2.20 -1.65
N THR A 173 -10.39 1.28 -2.62
CA THR A 173 -11.33 0.15 -2.58
C THR A 173 -10.98 -0.81 -1.45
N SER A 174 -9.69 -1.08 -1.22
CA SER A 174 -9.28 -1.99 -0.15
C SER A 174 -9.42 -1.38 1.25
N LYS A 175 -9.42 -0.06 1.41
CA LYS A 175 -9.75 0.60 2.69
C LYS A 175 -11.16 0.26 3.15
N LYS A 176 -12.10 0.11 2.21
CA LYS A 176 -13.52 -0.20 2.48
C LYS A 176 -13.76 -1.67 2.82
N ALA A 177 -12.79 -2.54 2.59
CA ALA A 177 -12.92 -3.99 2.74
C ALA A 177 -12.07 -4.55 3.89
N ARG A 178 -12.20 -3.99 5.09
CA ARG A 178 -11.67 -4.65 6.31
C ARG A 178 -12.66 -5.73 6.72
N GLY A 179 -12.31 -6.98 6.44
CA GLY A 179 -13.03 -8.14 7.01
C GLY A 179 -12.70 -8.26 8.49
N THR A 180 -13.72 -8.53 9.32
CA THR A 180 -13.55 -8.94 10.71
C THR A 180 -13.65 -10.44 10.76
N ILE A 181 -12.69 -11.11 11.40
CA ILE A 181 -12.74 -12.55 11.66
C ILE A 181 -13.32 -12.74 13.07
N LEU A 182 -14.43 -13.46 13.15
CA LEU A 182 -15.02 -13.91 14.42
C LEU A 182 -14.82 -15.41 14.53
N THR A 183 -14.17 -15.86 15.59
CA THR A 183 -13.94 -17.27 15.85
C THR A 183 -14.86 -17.74 16.96
N VAL A 184 -15.66 -18.77 16.69
CA VAL A 184 -16.46 -19.51 17.69
C VAL A 184 -15.71 -20.79 17.99
N TRP A 185 -15.08 -20.87 19.17
CA TRP A 185 -14.25 -22.01 19.55
C TRP A 185 -14.66 -22.65 20.86
N ASN A 186 -14.66 -23.97 20.90
CA ASN A 186 -14.76 -24.77 22.10
C ASN A 186 -14.17 -26.15 21.80
N ASN A 187 -13.45 -26.73 22.75
CA ASN A 187 -12.84 -28.06 22.63
C ASN A 187 -13.84 -29.23 22.84
N LYS A 188 -15.05 -28.96 23.28
CA LYS A 188 -16.09 -29.99 23.49
C LYS A 188 -17.00 -30.06 22.26
N GLY A 189 -17.27 -31.28 21.79
CA GLY A 189 -18.25 -31.55 20.73
C GLY A 189 -19.69 -31.31 21.21
N GLY A 190 -20.59 -31.02 20.28
CA GLY A 190 -22.05 -30.91 20.55
C GLY A 190 -22.50 -29.69 21.34
N VAL A 191 -21.63 -28.70 21.63
CA VAL A 191 -21.97 -27.52 22.44
C VAL A 191 -22.60 -26.37 21.63
N GLY A 192 -22.98 -26.57 20.37
CA GLY A 192 -23.68 -25.59 19.54
C GLY A 192 -22.79 -24.58 18.83
N LYS A 193 -21.49 -24.88 18.63
CA LYS A 193 -20.54 -23.95 17.91
C LYS A 193 -21.09 -23.58 16.54
N SER A 194 -21.45 -24.54 15.70
CA SER A 194 -21.97 -24.33 14.34
C SER A 194 -23.28 -23.56 14.36
N THR A 195 -24.19 -23.86 15.32
CA THR A 195 -25.44 -23.13 15.50
C THR A 195 -25.18 -21.64 15.83
N ILE A 196 -24.24 -21.36 16.74
CA ILE A 196 -23.87 -19.99 17.10
C ILE A 196 -23.25 -19.28 15.91
N ALA A 197 -22.32 -19.93 15.18
CA ALA A 197 -21.69 -19.36 14.01
C ALA A 197 -22.68 -19.00 12.90
N GLN A 198 -23.64 -19.90 12.62
CA GLN A 198 -24.71 -19.66 11.66
C GLN A 198 -25.65 -18.53 12.10
N SER A 199 -26.10 -18.53 13.34
CA SER A 199 -26.98 -17.47 13.88
C SER A 199 -26.29 -16.09 13.83
N LEU A 200 -25.02 -16.01 14.22
CA LEU A 200 -24.22 -14.78 14.09
C LEU A 200 -24.06 -14.35 12.63
N GLY A 201 -23.82 -15.30 11.72
CA GLY A 201 -23.73 -15.03 10.29
C GLY A 201 -24.99 -14.39 9.73
N ILE A 202 -26.17 -14.93 10.07
CA ILE A 202 -27.48 -14.38 9.67
C ILE A 202 -27.65 -12.96 10.24
N LEU A 203 -27.50 -12.79 11.55
CA LEU A 203 -27.68 -11.50 12.22
C LEU A 203 -26.74 -10.42 11.65
N LEU A 204 -25.49 -10.77 11.39
CA LEU A 204 -24.50 -9.84 10.83
C LEU A 204 -24.79 -9.52 9.36
N SER A 205 -25.35 -10.43 8.58
CA SER A 205 -25.73 -10.18 7.19
C SER A 205 -26.88 -9.19 7.06
N GLU A 206 -27.79 -9.18 8.05
CA GLU A 206 -28.95 -8.26 8.10
C GLU A 206 -28.58 -6.87 8.60
N LYS A 207 -27.55 -6.75 9.46
CA LYS A 207 -27.11 -5.47 10.02
C LYS A 207 -26.14 -4.76 9.10
N GLN A 208 -26.40 -3.44 8.88
CA GLN A 208 -25.47 -2.54 8.22
C GLN A 208 -24.45 -2.02 9.25
N LEU A 209 -23.37 -2.76 9.52
CA LEU A 209 -22.37 -2.37 10.53
C LEU A 209 -21.58 -1.07 10.18
N TYR A 210 -21.63 -0.61 8.93
CA TYR A 210 -20.84 0.53 8.45
C TYR A 210 -21.64 1.61 7.70
N GLY A 211 -22.91 1.77 8.01
CA GLY A 211 -23.66 3.03 7.77
C GLY A 211 -23.79 3.54 6.33
N LYS A 212 -23.71 2.75 5.28
CA LYS A 212 -23.94 3.19 3.89
C LYS A 212 -24.53 2.08 3.01
N GLY A 213 -25.75 1.64 3.30
CA GLY A 213 -26.58 0.92 2.31
C GLY A 213 -26.03 -0.38 1.71
N ARG A 214 -24.88 -0.91 2.16
CA ARG A 214 -24.30 -2.16 1.68
C ARG A 214 -24.50 -3.26 2.70
N LYS A 215 -25.08 -4.37 2.27
CA LYS A 215 -25.15 -5.60 3.07
C LYS A 215 -23.75 -6.16 3.32
N ASN A 216 -23.49 -6.64 4.53
CA ASN A 216 -22.26 -7.33 4.86
C ASN A 216 -22.15 -8.64 4.06
N LYS A 217 -20.95 -8.94 3.57
CA LYS A 217 -20.66 -10.24 2.98
C LYS A 217 -20.11 -11.14 4.10
N ILE A 218 -20.79 -12.22 4.38
CA ILE A 218 -20.43 -13.17 5.43
C ILE A 218 -19.93 -14.47 4.78
N LEU A 219 -18.80 -14.95 5.26
CA LEU A 219 -18.28 -16.28 4.96
C LEU A 219 -18.23 -17.06 6.27
N ILE A 220 -18.92 -18.20 6.32
CA ILE A 220 -18.87 -19.14 7.45
C ILE A 220 -17.97 -20.29 7.01
N ILE A 221 -16.97 -20.60 7.82
CA ILE A 221 -16.10 -21.75 7.63
C ILE A 221 -16.29 -22.62 8.87
N ASP A 222 -16.85 -23.83 8.70
CA ASP A 222 -16.98 -24.84 9.73
C ASP A 222 -15.83 -25.85 9.58
N TYR A 223 -15.06 -26.01 10.64
CA TYR A 223 -13.92 -26.92 10.70
C TYR A 223 -14.26 -27.99 11.73
N ASP A 224 -14.71 -29.12 11.25
CA ASP A 224 -14.85 -30.36 12.07
C ASP A 224 -13.56 -31.17 12.03
#